data_101b99ef1e537615fe784ac3bd077a99
#
_entry.id   101b99ef1e537615fe784ac3bd077a99
#
_cell.length_a   1.000
_cell.length_b   1.000
_cell.length_c   1.000
_cell.angle_alpha   90.00
_cell.angle_beta   90.00
_cell.angle_gamma   90.00
#
_symmetry.space_group_name_H-M   'P 1'
#
loop_
_entity.id
_entity.type
_entity.pdbx_description
1 polymer ?
#
loop_
_entity_poly.entity_id
_entity_poly.type
_entity_poly.pdbx_seq_one_letter_code
_entity_poly.pdbx_strand_id
1 'polypeptide(L)'
;QCLRVPVSNGHMGAVFVRFEDKPTKEQMLEIWKNFKGRPQELELPSAPKQFLNYFTEDNLPQTKLQRGLEHGMAISIGRLREDTQYDYKFVCLSHNTLRGAAGGAVLLAELLCAEGYMD
;
A
#
# COMPACT_ATOMS: atom_id res chain seq x y z
N GLN A 1 5.41 10.54 -7.74
CA GLN A 1 4.46 11.59 -8.12
C GLN A 1 3.06 11.25 -7.64
N CYS A 2 2.46 12.14 -6.85
CA CYS A 2 1.07 12.01 -6.43
C CYS A 2 0.16 12.50 -7.54
N LEU A 3 -0.74 11.63 -8.02
CA LEU A 3 -1.63 11.94 -9.13
C LEU A 3 -2.96 12.49 -8.61
N ARG A 4 -3.38 13.65 -9.13
CA ARG A 4 -4.73 14.19 -8.93
C ARG A 4 -5.63 13.63 -10.02
N VAL A 5 -6.60 12.80 -9.63
CA VAL A 5 -7.54 12.16 -10.56
C VAL A 5 -8.99 12.51 -10.18
N PRO A 6 -9.91 12.59 -11.13
CA PRO A 6 -11.30 13.02 -10.89
C PRO A 6 -12.14 11.86 -10.31
N VAL A 7 -11.85 11.48 -9.06
CA VAL A 7 -12.53 10.41 -8.33
C VAL A 7 -12.99 10.91 -6.98
N SER A 8 -14.02 10.28 -6.41
CA SER A 8 -14.57 10.65 -5.10
C SER A 8 -13.57 10.33 -3.97
N ASN A 9 -12.93 9.19 -4.02
CA ASN A 9 -11.96 8.72 -3.03
C ASN A 9 -10.86 7.90 -3.71
N GLY A 10 -9.71 7.87 -3.08
CA GLY A 10 -8.53 7.15 -3.52
C GLY A 10 -7.45 8.09 -4.04
N HIS A 11 -6.23 7.91 -3.56
CA HIS A 11 -5.04 8.58 -4.05
C HIS A 11 -4.17 7.60 -4.82
N MET A 12 -3.68 8.04 -5.97
CA MET A 12 -2.74 7.26 -6.77
C MET A 12 -1.37 7.91 -6.76
N GLY A 13 -0.34 7.09 -6.74
CA GLY A 13 1.05 7.51 -6.88
C GLY A 13 1.72 6.78 -8.04
N ALA A 14 2.42 7.52 -8.90
CA ALA A 14 3.39 6.95 -9.81
C ALA A 14 4.76 6.96 -9.12
N VAL A 15 5.32 5.79 -8.92
CA VAL A 15 6.58 5.57 -8.22
C VAL A 15 7.66 5.21 -9.22
N PHE A 16 8.79 5.89 -9.12
CA PHE A 16 10.01 5.61 -9.84
C PHE A 16 11.10 5.39 -8.80
N VAL A 17 11.75 4.25 -8.81
CA VAL A 17 12.69 3.87 -7.76
C VAL A 17 14.01 3.39 -8.34
N ARG A 18 15.10 3.83 -7.72
CA ARG A 18 16.46 3.32 -7.91
C ARG A 18 16.92 2.70 -6.61
N PHE A 19 17.54 1.55 -6.71
CA PHE A 19 18.10 0.83 -5.58
C PHE A 19 19.63 0.94 -5.60
N GLU A 20 20.24 0.83 -4.45
CA GLU A 20 21.68 0.66 -4.32
C GLU A 20 22.09 -0.70 -4.90
N ASP A 21 21.38 -1.76 -4.48
CA ASP A 21 21.45 -3.10 -5.07
C ASP A 21 20.12 -3.42 -5.74
N LYS A 22 20.09 -3.48 -7.07
CA LYS A 22 18.87 -3.68 -7.85
C LYS A 22 18.29 -5.08 -7.61
N PRO A 23 17.10 -5.22 -6.99
CA PRO A 23 16.44 -6.51 -6.85
C PRO A 23 15.84 -6.97 -8.19
N THR A 24 15.51 -8.26 -8.31
CA THR A 24 14.68 -8.72 -9.43
C THR A 24 13.20 -8.35 -9.19
N LYS A 25 12.38 -8.38 -10.24
CA LYS A 25 10.92 -8.18 -10.10
C LYS A 25 10.30 -9.23 -9.19
N GLU A 26 10.73 -10.47 -9.34
CA GLU A 26 10.25 -11.60 -8.54
C GLU A 26 10.55 -11.40 -7.05
N GLN A 27 11.75 -10.92 -6.71
CA GLN A 27 12.10 -10.57 -5.33
C GLN A 27 11.21 -9.45 -4.79
N MET A 28 10.95 -8.41 -5.57
CA MET A 28 10.04 -7.32 -5.15
C MET A 28 8.63 -7.84 -4.89
N LEU A 29 8.09 -8.66 -5.80
CA LEU A 29 6.75 -9.23 -5.66
C LEU A 29 6.64 -10.16 -4.46
N GLU A 30 7.65 -10.97 -4.21
CA GLU A 30 7.74 -11.84 -3.03
C GLU A 30 7.75 -11.03 -1.73
N ILE A 31 8.58 -9.97 -1.66
CA ILE A 31 8.64 -9.08 -0.51
C ILE A 31 7.28 -8.40 -0.27
N TRP A 32 6.63 -7.88 -1.31
CA TRP A 32 5.31 -7.25 -1.16
C TRP A 32 4.24 -8.23 -0.71
N LYS A 33 4.24 -9.45 -1.26
CA LYS A 33 3.30 -10.50 -0.89
C LYS A 33 3.43 -10.92 0.59
N ASN A 34 4.66 -10.98 1.08
CA ASN A 34 4.97 -11.47 2.43
C ASN A 34 5.13 -10.33 3.45
N PHE A 35 5.00 -9.08 3.02
CA PHE A 35 5.19 -7.93 3.91
C PHE A 35 4.18 -7.91 5.04
N LYS A 36 4.71 -7.88 6.26
CA LYS A 36 3.94 -7.66 7.49
C LYS A 36 4.61 -6.54 8.29
N GLY A 37 3.83 -5.57 8.68
CA GLY A 37 4.26 -4.58 9.65
C GLY A 37 3.82 -5.00 11.06
N ARG A 38 4.26 -4.26 12.06
CA ARG A 38 3.91 -4.52 13.46
C ARG A 38 2.39 -4.65 13.72
N PRO A 39 1.52 -3.85 13.08
CA PRO A 39 0.08 -4.04 13.23
C PRO A 39 -0.44 -5.41 12.76
N GLN A 40 0.13 -5.97 11.69
CA GLN A 40 -0.23 -7.30 11.19
C GLN A 40 0.33 -8.41 12.09
N GLU A 41 1.53 -8.25 12.64
CA GLU A 41 2.13 -9.19 13.59
C GLU A 41 1.31 -9.28 14.88
N LEU A 42 0.79 -8.16 15.35
CA LEU A 42 -0.05 -8.07 16.54
C LEU A 42 -1.52 -8.37 16.27
N GLU A 43 -1.89 -8.62 15.02
CA GLU A 43 -3.28 -8.87 14.58
C GLU A 43 -4.27 -7.82 15.09
N LEU A 44 -3.87 -6.52 15.02
CA LEU A 44 -4.69 -5.43 15.53
C LEU A 44 -6.03 -5.35 14.79
N PRO A 45 -7.12 -4.95 15.47
CA PRO A 45 -8.48 -4.98 14.92
C PRO A 45 -8.65 -4.22 13.60
N SER A 46 -8.00 -3.06 13.45
CA SER A 46 -8.04 -2.23 12.24
C SER A 46 -6.93 -2.54 11.23
N ALA A 47 -6.05 -3.50 11.52
CA ALA A 47 -4.97 -3.88 10.62
C ALA A 47 -5.49 -4.70 9.44
N PRO A 48 -5.16 -4.36 8.20
CA PRO A 48 -5.47 -5.22 7.06
C PRO A 48 -4.67 -6.52 7.17
N LYS A 49 -5.29 -7.65 6.88
CA LYS A 49 -4.61 -8.96 6.89
C LYS A 49 -3.55 -9.04 5.81
N GLN A 50 -3.91 -8.61 4.61
CA GLN A 50 -2.99 -8.43 3.48
C GLN A 50 -2.79 -6.94 3.23
N PHE A 51 -1.67 -6.40 3.72
CA PHE A 51 -1.43 -4.95 3.63
C PHE A 51 -1.11 -4.50 2.20
N LEU A 52 -0.17 -5.17 1.52
CA LEU A 52 0.22 -4.87 0.16
C LEU A 52 -0.39 -5.89 -0.81
N ASN A 53 -1.13 -5.42 -1.81
CA ASN A 53 -1.77 -6.26 -2.82
C ASN A 53 -1.25 -5.88 -4.20
N TYR A 54 -0.58 -6.81 -4.88
CA TYR A 54 -0.10 -6.60 -6.24
C TYR A 54 -1.08 -7.19 -7.27
N PHE A 55 -1.34 -6.43 -8.32
CA PHE A 55 -2.19 -6.81 -9.45
C PHE A 55 -1.35 -6.93 -10.71
N THR A 56 -1.55 -8.01 -11.45
CA THR A 56 -0.80 -8.32 -12.67
C THR A 56 -1.43 -7.69 -13.91
N GLU A 57 -2.71 -7.34 -13.83
CA GLU A 57 -3.47 -6.76 -14.93
C GLU A 57 -3.00 -5.33 -15.24
N ASP A 58 -2.79 -5.02 -16.50
CA ASP A 58 -2.26 -3.73 -16.95
C ASP A 58 -3.16 -2.53 -16.66
N ASN A 59 -4.45 -2.75 -16.44
CA ASN A 59 -5.43 -1.71 -16.12
C ASN A 59 -5.68 -1.56 -14.61
N LEU A 60 -4.94 -2.26 -13.75
CA LEU A 60 -5.06 -2.18 -12.30
C LEU A 60 -3.78 -1.57 -11.66
N PRO A 61 -3.89 -0.91 -10.50
CA PRO A 61 -5.12 -0.67 -9.73
C PRO A 61 -5.97 0.47 -10.29
N GLN A 62 -7.28 0.39 -10.03
CA GLN A 62 -8.25 1.47 -10.31
C GLN A 62 -8.90 1.92 -9.00
N THR A 63 -9.06 3.22 -8.80
CA THR A 63 -9.59 3.78 -7.54
C THR A 63 -10.95 3.18 -7.17
N LYS A 64 -11.86 3.04 -8.13
CA LYS A 64 -13.21 2.51 -7.89
C LYS A 64 -13.21 1.05 -7.43
N LEU A 65 -12.27 0.26 -7.94
CA LEU A 65 -12.26 -1.20 -7.72
C LEU A 65 -11.48 -1.59 -6.47
N GLN A 66 -10.30 -1.00 -6.24
CA GLN A 66 -9.39 -1.45 -5.20
C GLN A 66 -9.35 -0.58 -3.94
N ARG A 67 -9.87 0.66 -3.97
CA ARG A 67 -9.78 1.57 -2.80
C ARG A 67 -10.43 1.01 -1.53
N GLY A 68 -11.41 0.13 -1.67
CA GLY A 68 -12.15 -0.47 -0.55
C GLY A 68 -11.56 -1.77 -0.01
N LEU A 69 -10.46 -2.27 -0.56
CA LEU A 69 -9.85 -3.53 -0.09
C LEU A 69 -9.44 -3.44 1.38
N GLU A 70 -9.69 -4.53 2.12
CA GLU A 70 -9.44 -4.61 3.56
C GLU A 70 -10.06 -3.40 4.30
N HIS A 71 -11.32 -3.11 4.00
CA HIS A 71 -12.05 -1.95 4.54
C HIS A 71 -11.36 -0.60 4.27
N GLY A 72 -10.65 -0.49 3.14
CA GLY A 72 -9.91 0.71 2.74
C GLY A 72 -8.55 0.86 3.43
N MET A 73 -8.08 -0.15 4.13
CA MET A 73 -6.80 -0.12 4.87
C MET A 73 -5.64 -0.73 4.10
N ALA A 74 -5.89 -1.49 3.02
CA ALA A 74 -4.86 -2.05 2.16
C ALA A 74 -4.30 -1.03 1.17
N ILE A 75 -3.10 -1.31 0.69
CA ILE A 75 -2.45 -0.62 -0.43
C ILE A 75 -2.47 -1.54 -1.65
N SER A 76 -2.92 -1.01 -2.78
CA SER A 76 -2.91 -1.72 -4.05
C SER A 76 -1.74 -1.25 -4.91
N ILE A 77 -1.01 -2.19 -5.48
CA ILE A 77 0.16 -1.93 -6.32
C ILE A 77 -0.05 -2.64 -7.66
N GLY A 78 0.37 -2.02 -8.74
CA GLY A 78 0.32 -2.64 -10.06
C GLY A 78 1.29 -2.00 -11.03
N ARG A 79 1.37 -2.59 -12.23
CA ARG A 79 2.19 -2.08 -13.32
C ARG A 79 3.68 -1.99 -12.99
N LEU A 80 4.22 -2.95 -12.22
CA LEU A 80 5.65 -3.04 -11.97
C LEU A 80 6.37 -3.37 -13.29
N ARG A 81 7.26 -2.49 -13.70
CA ARG A 81 8.03 -2.63 -14.93
C ARG A 81 9.37 -1.91 -14.82
N GLU A 82 10.30 -2.29 -15.65
CA GLU A 82 11.57 -1.60 -15.77
C GLU A 82 11.38 -0.17 -16.27
N ASP A 83 12.27 0.70 -15.84
CA ASP A 83 12.34 2.08 -16.27
C ASP A 83 13.66 2.36 -17.01
N THR A 84 13.66 3.40 -17.84
CA THR A 84 14.84 3.77 -18.63
C THR A 84 15.82 4.68 -17.88
N GLN A 85 15.36 5.36 -16.83
CA GLN A 85 16.16 6.29 -16.01
C GLN A 85 16.38 5.79 -14.58
N TYR A 86 15.41 5.04 -14.06
CA TYR A 86 15.44 4.39 -12.76
C TYR A 86 15.43 2.87 -12.95
N ASP A 87 15.51 2.10 -11.87
CA ASP A 87 15.48 0.65 -11.98
C ASP A 87 14.09 0.15 -12.31
N TYR A 88 13.09 0.66 -11.57
CA TYR A 88 11.70 0.25 -11.73
C TYR A 88 10.73 1.42 -11.59
N LYS A 89 9.55 1.21 -12.17
CA LYS A 89 8.38 2.07 -11.97
C LYS A 89 7.14 1.22 -11.74
N PHE A 90 6.23 1.74 -10.93
CA PHE A 90 4.95 1.11 -10.63
C PHE A 90 3.92 2.15 -10.20
N VAL A 91 2.68 1.74 -10.07
CA VAL A 91 1.58 2.58 -9.57
C VAL A 91 1.09 2.00 -8.25
N CYS A 92 0.82 2.87 -7.29
CA CYS A 92 0.18 2.50 -6.02
C CYS A 92 -1.11 3.29 -5.81
N LEU A 93 -2.04 2.69 -5.08
CA LEU A 93 -3.33 3.25 -4.71
C LEU A 93 -3.58 3.05 -3.23
N SER A 94 -4.01 4.10 -2.54
CA SER A 94 -4.43 4.09 -1.15
C SER A 94 -5.74 4.85 -0.98
N HIS A 95 -6.57 4.43 -0.02
CA HIS A 95 -7.76 5.18 0.36
C HIS A 95 -7.36 6.41 1.20
N ASN A 96 -7.71 7.60 0.73
CA ASN A 96 -7.28 8.87 1.34
C ASN A 96 -7.92 9.16 2.70
N THR A 97 -9.19 8.81 2.91
CA THR A 97 -9.91 9.11 4.14
C THR A 97 -9.88 7.97 5.17
N LEU A 98 -9.73 6.73 4.73
CA LEU A 98 -9.58 5.58 5.61
C LEU A 98 -8.10 5.35 5.93
N ARG A 99 -7.34 4.69 5.07
CA ARG A 99 -5.91 4.44 5.33
C ARG A 99 -5.11 5.72 5.59
N GLY A 100 -5.35 6.76 4.80
CA GLY A 100 -4.59 8.02 4.86
C GLY A 100 -5.04 9.00 5.96
N ALA A 101 -6.13 8.72 6.67
CA ALA A 101 -6.66 9.60 7.70
C ALA A 101 -7.27 8.81 8.87
N ALA A 102 -8.60 8.74 8.98
CA ALA A 102 -9.29 8.22 10.17
C ALA A 102 -8.90 6.77 10.53
N GLY A 103 -8.91 5.86 9.57
CA GLY A 103 -8.54 4.45 9.83
C GLY A 103 -7.07 4.30 10.22
N GLY A 104 -6.18 5.09 9.60
CA GLY A 104 -4.77 5.12 9.98
C GLY A 104 -4.55 5.65 11.41
N ALA A 105 -5.31 6.66 11.83
CA ALA A 105 -5.24 7.19 13.19
C ALA A 105 -5.75 6.18 14.23
N VAL A 106 -6.86 5.48 13.94
CA VAL A 106 -7.38 4.41 14.81
C VAL A 106 -6.35 3.28 14.93
N LEU A 107 -5.81 2.80 13.83
CA LEU A 107 -4.78 1.74 13.85
C LEU A 107 -3.53 2.16 14.62
N LEU A 108 -3.13 3.43 14.55
CA LEU A 108 -2.02 3.95 15.34
C LEU A 108 -2.35 3.94 16.84
N ALA A 109 -3.56 4.33 17.24
CA ALA A 109 -4.00 4.26 18.64
C ALA A 109 -4.01 2.81 19.16
N GLU A 110 -4.55 1.88 18.37
CA GLU A 110 -4.51 0.44 18.69
C GLU A 110 -3.07 -0.06 18.89
N LEU A 111 -2.15 0.36 18.02
CA LEU A 111 -0.74 0.00 18.12
C LEU A 111 -0.11 0.56 19.40
N LEU A 112 -0.36 1.84 19.73
CA LEU A 112 0.17 2.46 20.94
C LEU A 112 -0.34 1.79 22.21
N CYS A 113 -1.63 1.40 22.25
CA CYS A 113 -2.17 0.61 23.35
C CYS A 113 -1.49 -0.76 23.46
N ALA A 114 -1.38 -1.47 22.32
CA ALA A 114 -0.77 -2.81 22.30
C ALA A 114 0.73 -2.82 22.71
N GLU A 115 1.43 -1.73 22.43
CA GLU A 115 2.85 -1.56 22.80
C GLU A 115 3.04 -0.90 24.21
N GLY A 116 1.94 -0.60 24.93
CA GLY A 116 1.98 -0.08 26.29
C GLY A 116 2.33 1.41 26.40
N TYR A 117 2.13 2.19 25.34
CA TYR A 117 2.30 3.65 25.37
C TYR A 117 1.04 4.38 25.84
N MET A 118 -0.12 3.71 25.78
CA MET A 118 -1.43 4.22 26.20
C MET A 118 -2.21 3.12 26.91
N ASP A 119 -3.02 3.53 27.90
CA ASP A 119 -3.94 2.65 28.65
C ASP A 119 -5.30 2.51 27.91
#